data_31d8a45498d2e306b4254b4f2a08b675
#
_entry.id   31d8a45498d2e306b4254b4f2a08b675
#
_cell.length_a   1.000
_cell.length_b   1.000
_cell.length_c   1.000
_cell.angle_alpha   90.00
_cell.angle_beta   90.00
_cell.angle_gamma   90.00
#
_symmetry.space_group_name_H-M   'P 1'
#
loop_
_entity.id
_entity.type
_entity.pdbx_description
1 polymer ?
#
loop_
_entity_poly.entity_id
_entity_poly.type
_entity_poly.pdbx_seq_one_letter_code
_entity_poly.pdbx_strand_id
1 'polypeptide(L)'
;MNVLEVSKICKALGDENRLKIISLLVDGEKCACELLEKFRITQPTLSHHMKILSDCELVQSRKDGKWTFYEINCCRFKEFKQYFESIQCWKDRLSVSSRNGEDCCCCDGHKNVEN
;
A
#
# COMPACT_ATOMS: atom_id res chain seq x y z
N MET A 1 -3.99 -13.84 -4.96
CA MET A 1 -3.14 -12.88 -5.72
C MET A 1 -1.85 -13.59 -6.09
N ASN A 2 -1.44 -13.48 -7.34
CA ASN A 2 -0.25 -14.18 -7.78
C ASN A 2 0.99 -13.27 -7.78
N VAL A 3 2.15 -13.86 -8.01
CA VAL A 3 3.41 -13.12 -7.95
C VAL A 3 3.44 -11.94 -8.91
N LEU A 4 2.88 -12.10 -10.09
CA LEU A 4 2.89 -11.04 -11.07
C LEU A 4 2.06 -9.85 -10.59
N GLU A 5 0.91 -10.12 -10.04
CA GLU A 5 0.05 -9.07 -9.51
C GLU A 5 0.72 -8.35 -8.34
N VAL A 6 1.34 -9.10 -7.46
CA VAL A 6 2.03 -8.52 -6.32
C VAL A 6 3.19 -7.65 -6.80
N SER A 7 3.92 -8.13 -7.80
CA SER A 7 5.03 -7.37 -8.36
C SER A 7 4.57 -6.05 -8.93
N LYS A 8 3.43 -6.04 -9.61
CA LYS A 8 2.90 -4.80 -10.17
C LYS A 8 2.55 -3.82 -9.07
N ILE A 9 1.97 -4.30 -8.00
CA ILE A 9 1.61 -3.44 -6.87
C ILE A 9 2.88 -2.90 -6.23
N CYS A 10 3.89 -3.73 -6.07
CA CYS A 10 5.14 -3.28 -5.49
C CYS A 10 5.77 -2.16 -6.33
N LYS A 11 5.69 -2.30 -7.65
CA LYS A 11 6.22 -1.26 -8.52
C LYS A 11 5.43 0.03 -8.38
N ALA A 12 4.13 -0.09 -8.26
CA ALA A 12 3.28 1.09 -8.10
C ALA A 12 3.61 1.79 -6.79
N LEU A 13 3.85 1.03 -5.74
CA LEU A 13 4.14 1.62 -4.44
C LEU A 13 5.60 2.02 -4.27
N GLY A 14 6.44 1.73 -5.24
CA GLY A 14 7.86 2.06 -5.15
C GLY A 14 8.19 3.53 -5.38
N ASP A 15 7.18 4.37 -5.51
CA ASP A 15 7.39 5.79 -5.71
C ASP A 15 6.94 6.53 -4.45
N GLU A 16 7.75 7.48 -4.00
CA GLU A 16 7.46 8.20 -2.78
C GLU A 16 6.12 8.93 -2.80
N ASN A 17 5.81 9.56 -3.92
CA ASN A 17 4.54 10.28 -4.03
C ASN A 17 3.36 9.33 -3.99
N ARG A 18 3.50 8.17 -4.61
CA ARG A 18 2.39 7.22 -4.60
C ARG A 18 2.18 6.62 -3.21
N LEU A 19 3.26 6.37 -2.47
CA LEU A 19 3.09 5.93 -1.09
C LEU A 19 2.43 7.01 -0.24
N LYS A 20 2.76 8.27 -0.48
CA LYS A 20 2.13 9.34 0.26
C LYS A 20 0.65 9.43 -0.05
N ILE A 21 0.28 9.22 -1.30
CA ILE A 21 -1.13 9.22 -1.70
C ILE A 21 -1.87 8.14 -0.92
N ILE A 22 -1.33 6.93 -0.89
CA ILE A 22 -1.96 5.85 -0.16
C ILE A 22 -2.11 6.24 1.32
N SER A 23 -1.08 6.82 1.90
CA SER A 23 -1.13 7.22 3.31
C SER A 23 -2.21 8.25 3.58
N LEU A 24 -2.45 9.14 2.63
CA LEU A 24 -3.48 10.14 2.80
C LEU A 24 -4.89 9.54 2.66
N LEU A 25 -5.01 8.48 1.87
CA LEU A 25 -6.32 7.87 1.66
C LEU A 25 -6.71 6.88 2.76
N VAL A 26 -5.82 6.64 3.70
CA VAL A 26 -6.13 5.73 4.80
C VAL A 26 -7.33 6.20 5.60
N ASP A 27 -7.50 7.50 5.73
CA ASP A 27 -8.60 8.04 6.50
C ASP A 27 -9.91 8.12 5.75
N GLY A 28 -9.93 7.74 4.51
CA GLY A 28 -11.16 7.76 3.75
C GLY A 28 -10.99 8.38 2.38
N GLU A 29 -12.08 8.47 1.66
CA GLU A 29 -12.08 9.00 0.32
C GLU A 29 -11.67 10.46 0.29
N LYS A 30 -10.94 10.85 -0.74
CA LYS A 30 -10.54 12.24 -0.91
C LYS A 30 -10.65 12.64 -2.36
N CYS A 31 -10.97 13.91 -2.60
CA CYS A 31 -11.05 14.35 -3.97
C CYS A 31 -9.66 14.76 -4.44
N ALA A 32 -9.51 14.81 -5.76
CA ALA A 32 -8.22 15.16 -6.35
C ALA A 32 -7.70 16.49 -5.83
N CYS A 33 -8.57 17.45 -5.61
CA CYS A 33 -8.14 18.77 -5.15
C CYS A 33 -7.56 18.70 -3.74
N GLU A 34 -8.11 17.84 -2.90
CA GLU A 34 -7.57 17.68 -1.56
C GLU A 34 -6.17 17.06 -1.61
N LEU A 35 -5.98 16.11 -2.52
CA LEU A 35 -4.68 15.50 -2.67
C LEU A 35 -3.66 16.50 -3.19
N LEU A 36 -4.07 17.34 -4.13
CA LEU A 36 -3.15 18.34 -4.67
C LEU A 36 -2.70 19.34 -3.63
N GLU A 37 -3.54 19.63 -2.66
CA GLU A 37 -3.17 20.55 -1.60
C GLU A 37 -2.04 20.01 -0.74
N LYS A 38 -1.85 18.70 -0.73
CA LYS A 38 -0.83 18.10 0.12
C LYS A 38 0.48 17.87 -0.61
N PHE A 39 0.50 18.08 -1.92
CA PHE A 39 1.69 17.84 -2.69
C PHE A 39 2.07 19.05 -3.53
N ARG A 40 3.32 19.16 -3.89
CA ARG A 40 3.74 20.19 -4.79
C ARG A 40 3.90 19.61 -6.17
N ILE A 41 2.84 19.08 -6.70
CA ILE A 41 2.86 18.48 -8.03
C ILE A 41 1.70 19.04 -8.82
N THR A 42 1.79 18.91 -10.11
CA THR A 42 0.74 19.42 -10.99
C THR A 42 -0.38 18.40 -11.06
N GLN A 43 -1.51 18.83 -11.55
CA GLN A 43 -2.64 17.94 -11.73
C GLN A 43 -2.34 16.81 -12.71
N PRO A 44 -1.69 17.05 -13.84
CA PRO A 44 -1.33 15.93 -14.72
C PRO A 44 -0.43 14.90 -14.04
N THR A 45 0.48 15.35 -13.18
CA THR A 45 1.34 14.43 -12.47
C THR A 45 0.53 13.60 -11.48
N LEU A 46 -0.40 14.23 -10.77
CA LEU A 46 -1.27 13.49 -9.86
C LEU A 46 -2.09 12.47 -10.64
N SER A 47 -2.66 12.87 -11.78
CA SER A 47 -3.46 11.97 -12.58
C SER A 47 -2.65 10.78 -13.05
N HIS A 48 -1.37 10.99 -13.38
CA HIS A 48 -0.50 9.91 -13.79
C HIS A 48 -0.29 8.92 -12.64
N HIS A 49 -0.03 9.44 -11.45
CA HIS A 49 0.15 8.57 -10.28
C HIS A 49 -1.14 7.80 -9.97
N MET A 50 -2.28 8.48 -10.05
CA MET A 50 -3.54 7.82 -9.75
C MET A 50 -3.88 6.75 -10.78
N LYS A 51 -3.49 6.98 -12.04
CA LYS A 51 -3.71 5.98 -13.06
C LYS A 51 -2.91 4.71 -12.77
N ILE A 52 -1.66 4.87 -12.35
CA ILE A 52 -0.81 3.72 -12.03
C ILE A 52 -1.43 2.94 -10.85
N LEU A 53 -1.87 3.66 -9.83
CA LEU A 53 -2.47 3.01 -8.67
C LEU A 53 -3.81 2.34 -9.01
N SER A 54 -4.56 2.93 -9.93
CA SER A 54 -5.83 2.36 -10.34
C SER A 54 -5.64 1.15 -11.24
N ASP A 55 -4.60 1.17 -12.07
CA ASP A 55 -4.34 0.06 -12.98
C ASP A 55 -3.98 -1.22 -12.23
N CYS A 56 -3.39 -1.11 -11.06
CA CYS A 56 -3.12 -2.29 -10.25
C CYS A 56 -4.23 -2.50 -9.20
N GLU A 57 -5.28 -1.72 -9.33
CA GLU A 57 -6.49 -1.87 -8.50
C GLU A 57 -6.32 -1.59 -7.00
N LEU A 58 -5.29 -0.86 -6.63
CA LEU A 58 -5.13 -0.48 -5.24
C LEU A 58 -6.06 0.65 -4.85
N VAL A 59 -6.43 1.46 -5.82
CA VAL A 59 -7.26 2.62 -5.60
C VAL A 59 -8.43 2.58 -6.55
N GLN A 60 -9.57 3.03 -6.10
CA GLN A 60 -10.76 3.14 -6.94
C GLN A 60 -11.11 4.61 -7.07
N SER A 61 -11.69 5.00 -8.18
CA SER A 61 -12.11 6.38 -8.35
C SER A 61 -13.57 6.42 -8.70
N ARG A 62 -14.21 7.52 -8.38
CA ARG A 62 -15.57 7.77 -8.83
C ARG A 62 -15.68 9.24 -9.20
N LYS A 63 -16.58 9.54 -10.10
CA LYS A 63 -16.80 10.89 -10.51
C LYS A 63 -18.14 11.37 -10.03
N ASP A 64 -18.18 12.63 -9.59
CA ASP A 64 -19.40 13.23 -9.14
C ASP A 64 -19.38 14.61 -9.77
N GLY A 65 -20.04 14.76 -10.91
CA GLY A 65 -19.98 15.99 -11.68
C GLY A 65 -18.57 16.19 -12.18
N LYS A 66 -17.98 17.31 -11.85
CA LYS A 66 -16.63 17.61 -12.30
C LYS A 66 -15.60 17.17 -11.27
N TRP A 67 -16.04 16.61 -10.14
CA TRP A 67 -15.10 16.19 -9.11
C TRP A 67 -14.74 14.74 -9.28
N THR A 68 -13.49 14.41 -9.00
CA THR A 68 -13.04 13.02 -8.98
C THR A 68 -12.59 12.68 -7.59
N PHE A 69 -13.13 11.60 -7.03
CA PHE A 69 -12.78 11.14 -5.70
C PHE A 69 -12.06 9.83 -5.78
N TYR A 70 -11.13 9.62 -4.88
CA TYR A 70 -10.33 8.41 -4.84
C TYR A 70 -10.40 7.78 -3.46
N GLU A 71 -10.38 6.46 -3.41
CA GLU A 71 -10.32 5.75 -2.12
C GLU A 71 -9.54 4.47 -2.29
N ILE A 72 -9.03 3.93 -1.21
CA ILE A 72 -8.29 2.69 -1.25
C ILE A 72 -9.26 1.54 -1.52
N ASN A 73 -8.88 0.63 -2.38
CA ASN A 73 -9.63 -0.60 -2.57
C ASN A 73 -9.21 -1.54 -1.45
N CYS A 74 -9.98 -1.55 -0.38
CA CYS A 74 -9.62 -2.28 0.82
C CYS A 74 -9.44 -3.77 0.60
N CYS A 75 -10.30 -4.36 -0.22
CA CYS A 75 -10.19 -5.79 -0.49
C CYS A 75 -8.90 -6.13 -1.20
N ARG A 76 -8.52 -5.31 -2.16
CA ARG A 76 -7.30 -5.56 -2.92
C ARG A 76 -6.08 -5.37 -2.03
N PHE A 77 -6.12 -4.33 -1.18
CA PHE A 77 -5.00 -4.06 -0.30
C PHE A 77 -4.86 -5.18 0.72
N LYS A 78 -5.98 -5.74 1.17
CA LYS A 78 -5.96 -6.84 2.11
C LYS A 78 -5.31 -8.06 1.49
N GLU A 79 -5.63 -8.37 0.24
CA GLU A 79 -5.02 -9.49 -0.47
C GLU A 79 -3.51 -9.29 -0.60
N PHE A 80 -3.11 -8.04 -0.88
CA PHE A 80 -1.71 -7.72 -1.01
C PHE A 80 -0.97 -7.98 0.30
N LYS A 81 -1.54 -7.51 1.40
CA LYS A 81 -0.92 -7.72 2.70
C LYS A 81 -0.86 -9.19 3.07
N GLN A 82 -1.90 -9.93 2.71
CA GLN A 82 -1.95 -11.35 3.02
C GLN A 82 -0.88 -12.13 2.29
N TYR A 83 -0.53 -11.68 1.10
CA TYR A 83 0.54 -12.34 0.36
C TYR A 83 1.84 -12.30 1.18
N PHE A 84 2.15 -11.15 1.78
CA PHE A 84 3.36 -11.04 2.56
C PHE A 84 3.26 -11.78 3.90
N GLU A 85 2.07 -11.89 4.44
CA GLU A 85 1.88 -12.65 5.65
C GLU A 85 2.19 -14.11 5.44
N SER A 86 2.07 -14.60 4.21
CA SER A 86 2.36 -15.98 3.94
C SER A 86 3.86 -16.24 3.85
N ILE A 87 4.68 -15.19 3.79
CA ILE A 87 6.11 -15.33 3.71
C ILE A 87 6.63 -15.34 5.13
N GLN A 88 7.05 -16.49 5.60
CA GLN A 88 7.53 -16.62 6.96
C GLN A 88 8.94 -17.12 6.98
N CYS A 89 9.66 -16.76 8.01
CA CYS A 89 10.98 -17.32 8.22
C CYS A 89 10.80 -18.81 8.48
N TRP A 90 11.62 -19.64 7.85
CA TRP A 90 11.48 -21.08 8.04
C TRP A 90 11.62 -21.50 9.49
N LYS A 91 12.34 -20.71 10.28
CA LYS A 91 12.49 -21.02 11.69
C LYS A 91 11.20 -20.83 12.46
N ASP A 92 10.40 -19.88 12.04
CA ASP A 92 9.13 -19.64 12.67
C ASP A 92 8.20 -20.83 12.49
N ARG A 93 8.29 -21.48 11.32
CA ARG A 93 7.43 -22.61 11.08
C ARG A 93 7.83 -23.83 11.88
N LEU A 94 9.11 -23.92 12.23
CA LEU A 94 9.55 -25.05 12.99
C LEU A 94 9.22 -24.91 14.47
N SER A 95 9.19 -23.73 14.98
CA SER A 95 9.01 -23.54 16.37
C SER A 95 7.66 -23.08 16.58
N VAL A 96 6.77 -23.84 16.70
CA VAL A 96 5.48 -23.51 16.94
C VAL A 96 5.15 -22.86 18.11
N SER A 97 5.74 -23.09 19.09
CA SER A 97 5.33 -22.58 20.25
C SER A 97 5.43 -21.23 20.35
N SER A 98 4.64 -20.72 20.66
CA SER A 98 4.69 -19.52 21.03
C SER A 98 5.58 -18.59 20.59
N ARG A 99 5.61 -18.25 19.70
CA ARG A 99 6.38 -17.39 19.35
C ARG A 99 5.84 -16.14 19.33
N ASN A 100 6.37 -15.17 19.62
CA ASN A 100 5.91 -13.91 19.61
C ASN A 100 6.55 -13.24 18.50
N GLY A 101 7.13 -13.80 17.63
CA GLY A 101 7.68 -13.13 16.59
C GLY A 101 8.97 -12.52 16.85
N GLU A 102 9.33 -12.46 18.08
CA GLU A 102 10.53 -11.85 18.36
C GLU A 102 11.64 -12.75 18.18
N ASP A 103 11.43 -14.01 18.08
CA ASP A 103 12.51 -14.90 18.00
C ASP A 103 12.95 -15.16 16.59
N CYS A 104 12.46 -14.49 15.62
CA CYS A 104 12.91 -14.68 14.27
C CYS A 104 14.31 -14.14 14.14
N CYS A 105 15.23 -14.91 13.64
CA CYS A 105 16.62 -14.49 13.60
C CYS A 105 16.81 -13.28 12.71
N CYS A 106 15.98 -13.09 11.76
CA CYS A 106 16.15 -11.96 10.90
C CYS A 106 15.66 -10.68 11.52
N CYS A 107 15.00 -10.74 12.62
CA CYS A 107 14.49 -9.55 13.24
C CYS A 107 15.31 -9.04 14.37
N ASP A 108 16.38 -9.73 14.71
CA ASP A 108 17.14 -9.35 15.85
C ASP A 108 17.57 -7.93 15.87
N GLY A 109 18.02 -7.38 14.86
CA GLY A 109 18.48 -6.05 14.94
C GLY A 109 17.43 -5.02 14.81
N HIS A 110 16.22 -5.43 14.64
CA HIS A 110 15.15 -4.51 14.42
C HIS A 110 14.23 -4.30 15.54
N LYS A 111 14.47 -4.91 16.63
CA LYS A 111 13.54 -4.80 17.67
C LYS A 111 13.35 -3.48 18.14
N ASN A 112 14.23 -2.62 18.03
CA ASN A 112 14.05 -1.35 18.56
C ASN A 112 13.61 -0.35 17.61
N VAL A 113 13.51 -0.74 16.48
CA VAL A 113 13.13 0.20 15.54
C VAL A 113 11.80 0.66 15.62
N GLU A 114 11.17 0.40 16.14
CA GLU A 114 9.94 0.72 16.16
C GLU A 114 9.52 1.66 16.41
N ASN A 115 9.45 2.04 16.38
CA ASN A 115 8.99 2.88 16.58
C ASN A 115 8.38 3.16 16.54
#